data_ebc82374d837ef736bda4c5e7fc217d1
#
_entry.id   ebc82374d837ef736bda4c5e7fc217d1
#
_cell.length_a   1.000
_cell.length_b   1.000
_cell.length_c   1.000
_cell.angle_alpha   90.00
_cell.angle_beta   90.00
_cell.angle_gamma   90.00
#
_symmetry.space_group_name_H-M   'P 1'
#
loop_
_entity.id
_entity.type
_entity.pdbx_description
1 polymer ?
#
loop_
_entity_poly.entity_id
_entity_poly.type
_entity_poly.pdbx_seq_one_letter_code
_entity_poly.pdbx_strand_id
1 'polypeptide(L)'
;MQAPAPQQTAKAAETQSGVTFTDAMGYPVTVQSWNRVVSLYGSFAEAWTLAGGTLAATTEDAIKERGLDLGTDIAVIGTNQDPNTEEILAQNPDFVILNAEVSEQTALHEFLQEAGVPHAYFKTNTFDEYLAMLRTFCDMTGREDLYEQNGLAVQQQISDVLELVQNAKLPAPNVLLLRAYSSGCKAKGSDNMTGAMLKDLGAINIADADDSLLENLSMENIIADDPEDIFVVTMGASQQKALDWLAENLQANPAWSGLSAVQSGHYYLLDKALFHYKPNARWGESYRTLAALLYPQLADQLEALA
;
A
#
# COMPACT_ATOMS: atom_id res chain seq x y z
N MET A 1 -0.26 68.28 13.64
CA MET A 1 -1.31 67.26 13.45
C MET A 1 -0.61 66.05 12.87
N GLN A 2 -0.40 65.02 13.70
CA GLN A 2 0.30 63.81 13.34
C GLN A 2 -0.77 62.73 13.05
N ALA A 3 -0.74 62.15 11.84
CA ALA A 3 -1.70 61.11 11.45
C ALA A 3 -1.40 59.82 12.24
N PRO A 4 -2.47 59.03 12.62
CA PRO A 4 -2.27 57.78 13.33
C PRO A 4 -1.77 56.69 12.34
N ALA A 5 -0.84 55.86 12.82
CA ALA A 5 -0.30 54.69 12.13
C ALA A 5 -1.38 53.63 11.92
N PRO A 6 -1.33 52.86 10.83
CA PRO A 6 -2.30 51.79 10.60
C PRO A 6 -2.09 50.65 11.60
N GLN A 7 -3.15 50.32 12.34
CA GLN A 7 -3.22 49.11 13.16
C GLN A 7 -3.23 47.89 12.25
N GLN A 8 -2.18 47.07 12.36
CA GLN A 8 -2.19 45.70 11.84
C GLN A 8 -3.25 44.89 12.60
N THR A 9 -4.36 44.58 11.93
CA THR A 9 -5.30 43.58 12.40
C THR A 9 -4.59 42.23 12.43
N ALA A 10 -4.34 41.70 13.63
CA ALA A 10 -3.91 40.37 13.85
C ALA A 10 -4.97 39.42 13.22
N LYS A 11 -4.53 38.64 12.22
CA LYS A 11 -5.33 37.54 11.65
C LYS A 11 -5.68 36.60 12.80
N ALA A 12 -6.96 36.49 13.15
CA ALA A 12 -7.44 35.55 14.14
C ALA A 12 -6.95 34.14 13.71
N ALA A 13 -6.27 33.45 14.61
CA ALA A 13 -5.95 32.05 14.43
C ALA A 13 -7.30 31.31 14.34
N GLU A 14 -7.58 30.74 13.17
CA GLU A 14 -8.68 29.80 13.03
C GLU A 14 -8.40 28.66 14.01
N THR A 15 -9.26 28.48 15.00
CA THR A 15 -9.24 27.32 15.88
C THR A 15 -9.58 26.12 15.01
N GLN A 16 -8.55 25.36 14.60
CA GLN A 16 -8.76 24.07 13.96
C GLN A 16 -9.62 23.22 14.90
N SER A 17 -10.82 22.86 14.45
CA SER A 17 -11.62 21.85 15.15
C SER A 17 -10.91 20.52 14.98
N GLY A 18 -10.56 19.83 16.09
CA GLY A 18 -9.90 18.53 16.03
C GLY A 18 -10.70 17.51 15.20
N VAL A 19 -9.99 16.56 14.61
CA VAL A 19 -10.57 15.47 13.82
C VAL A 19 -10.69 14.23 14.72
N THR A 20 -11.88 13.59 14.73
CA THR A 20 -12.14 12.39 15.50
C THR A 20 -12.58 11.26 14.58
N PHE A 21 -11.96 10.09 14.72
CA PHE A 21 -12.25 8.89 13.93
C PHE A 21 -11.92 7.63 14.73
N THR A 22 -12.30 6.47 14.20
CA THR A 22 -11.86 5.16 14.73
C THR A 22 -10.79 4.62 13.81
N ASP A 23 -9.64 4.23 14.36
CA ASP A 23 -8.52 3.70 13.60
C ASP A 23 -8.69 2.22 13.22
N ALA A 24 -7.72 1.65 12.48
CA ALA A 24 -7.77 0.27 12.00
C ALA A 24 -7.65 -0.79 13.12
N MET A 25 -7.20 -0.41 14.31
CA MET A 25 -7.16 -1.26 15.50
C MET A 25 -8.45 -1.15 16.36
N GLY A 26 -9.38 -0.25 15.98
CA GLY A 26 -10.62 -0.01 16.69
C GLY A 26 -10.51 1.01 17.82
N TYR A 27 -9.41 1.75 17.93
CA TYR A 27 -9.25 2.79 18.92
C TYR A 27 -9.96 4.08 18.49
N PRO A 28 -10.70 4.75 19.38
CA PRO A 28 -11.19 6.10 19.14
C PRO A 28 -10.02 7.08 19.25
N VAL A 29 -9.73 7.79 18.15
CA VAL A 29 -8.63 8.74 18.07
C VAL A 29 -9.18 10.15 17.87
N THR A 30 -8.65 11.11 18.62
CA THR A 30 -8.92 12.54 18.46
C THR A 30 -7.60 13.28 18.30
N VAL A 31 -7.40 13.92 17.15
CA VAL A 31 -6.21 14.70 16.85
C VAL A 31 -6.59 16.18 16.83
N GLN A 32 -5.90 16.99 17.63
CA GLN A 32 -6.15 18.44 17.77
C GLN A 32 -5.14 19.28 16.97
N SER A 33 -3.99 18.71 16.63
CA SER A 33 -2.89 19.36 15.93
C SER A 33 -2.14 18.35 15.07
N TRP A 34 -1.63 18.77 13.92
CA TRP A 34 -0.84 17.98 12.96
C TRP A 34 0.25 18.81 12.29
N ASN A 35 0.87 19.70 13.10
CA ASN A 35 2.00 20.51 12.63
C ASN A 35 3.33 19.76 12.65
N ARG A 36 3.40 18.69 13.47
CA ARG A 36 4.58 17.84 13.66
C ARG A 36 4.19 16.37 13.56
N VAL A 37 3.91 15.93 12.35
CA VAL A 37 3.49 14.55 12.07
C VAL A 37 4.71 13.67 11.88
N VAL A 38 4.70 12.51 12.53
CA VAL A 38 5.67 11.42 12.34
C VAL A 38 4.95 10.24 11.70
N SER A 39 5.46 9.71 10.60
CA SER A 39 4.94 8.49 9.99
C SER A 39 5.96 7.36 10.07
N LEU A 40 5.57 6.24 10.69
CA LEU A 40 6.44 5.06 10.85
C LEU A 40 6.32 4.06 9.68
N TYR A 41 5.72 4.48 8.57
CA TYR A 41 5.58 3.65 7.38
C TYR A 41 5.61 4.50 6.11
N GLY A 42 6.56 4.19 5.22
CA GLY A 42 6.86 5.03 4.05
C GLY A 42 5.68 5.25 3.10
N SER A 43 4.84 4.23 2.89
CA SER A 43 3.64 4.38 2.06
C SER A 43 2.58 5.29 2.72
N PHE A 44 2.52 5.32 4.06
CA PHE A 44 1.60 6.24 4.77
C PHE A 44 2.17 7.65 4.85
N ALA A 45 3.51 7.77 4.91
CA ALA A 45 4.20 9.05 4.75
C ALA A 45 3.86 9.69 3.39
N GLU A 46 3.89 8.89 2.31
CA GLU A 46 3.47 9.33 0.97
C GLU A 46 1.99 9.73 0.95
N ALA A 47 1.09 8.91 1.50
CA ALA A 47 -0.34 9.23 1.55
C ALA A 47 -0.62 10.53 2.32
N TRP A 48 0.12 10.78 3.43
CA TRP A 48 0.05 12.02 4.17
C TRP A 48 0.47 13.22 3.32
N THR A 49 1.57 13.10 2.55
CA THR A 49 2.01 14.16 1.63
C THR A 49 1.06 14.36 0.45
N LEU A 50 0.46 13.28 -0.08
CA LEU A 50 -0.59 13.34 -1.11
C LEU A 50 -1.85 14.06 -0.61
N ALA A 51 -2.12 14.02 0.70
CA ALA A 51 -3.18 14.80 1.34
C ALA A 51 -2.79 16.26 1.66
N GLY A 52 -1.59 16.69 1.27
CA GLY A 52 -1.08 18.06 1.52
C GLY A 52 -0.46 18.24 2.90
N GLY A 53 -0.22 17.17 3.64
CA GLY A 53 0.43 17.20 4.94
C GLY A 53 1.95 17.32 4.84
N THR A 54 2.58 17.79 5.93
CA THR A 54 4.04 17.85 6.09
C THR A 54 4.49 16.92 7.20
N LEU A 55 5.71 16.38 7.07
CA LEU A 55 6.30 15.45 8.04
C LEU A 55 7.36 16.15 8.88
N ALA A 56 7.46 15.81 10.17
CA ALA A 56 8.61 16.10 11.02
C ALA A 56 9.65 14.97 10.96
N ALA A 57 9.18 13.71 10.84
CA ALA A 57 10.04 12.55 10.68
C ALA A 57 9.31 11.40 10.01
N THR A 58 10.07 10.44 9.47
CA THR A 58 9.57 9.18 8.92
C THR A 58 10.64 8.09 9.01
N THR A 59 10.28 6.86 8.62
CA THR A 59 11.20 5.73 8.52
C THR A 59 11.88 5.67 7.15
N GLU A 60 13.01 4.96 7.06
CA GLU A 60 13.89 4.96 5.88
C GLU A 60 13.24 4.42 4.60
N ASP A 61 12.19 3.61 4.71
CA ASP A 61 11.42 3.09 3.59
C ASP A 61 10.68 4.17 2.79
N ALA A 62 10.37 5.32 3.41
CA ALA A 62 9.85 6.49 2.71
C ALA A 62 10.80 6.99 1.61
N ILE A 63 12.11 6.92 1.86
CA ILE A 63 13.14 7.32 0.89
C ILE A 63 13.51 6.14 -0.01
N LYS A 64 13.87 5.00 0.60
CA LYS A 64 14.44 3.85 -0.11
C LYS A 64 13.43 3.13 -1.02
N GLU A 65 12.18 3.07 -0.60
CA GLU A 65 11.13 2.31 -1.28
C GLU A 65 10.12 3.19 -2.01
N ARG A 66 9.81 4.36 -1.44
CA ARG A 66 8.85 5.30 -2.04
C ARG A 66 9.51 6.42 -2.84
N GLY A 67 10.82 6.61 -2.67
CA GLY A 67 11.56 7.66 -3.39
C GLY A 67 11.10 9.08 -3.03
N LEU A 68 10.55 9.28 -1.81
CA LEU A 68 10.09 10.60 -1.40
C LEU A 68 11.28 11.55 -1.25
N ASP A 69 11.20 12.70 -1.90
CA ASP A 69 12.12 13.82 -1.67
C ASP A 69 11.63 14.62 -0.46
N LEU A 70 12.16 14.27 0.70
CA LEU A 70 11.75 14.85 1.98
C LEU A 70 12.50 16.13 2.34
N GLY A 71 13.50 16.55 1.54
CA GLY A 71 14.40 17.63 1.91
C GLY A 71 15.31 17.29 3.09
N THR A 72 16.02 18.29 3.62
CA THR A 72 17.00 18.10 4.71
C THR A 72 16.43 18.22 6.11
N ASP A 73 15.19 18.71 6.24
CA ASP A 73 14.60 19.10 7.53
C ASP A 73 13.76 17.98 8.16
N ILE A 74 13.55 16.87 7.44
CA ILE A 74 12.76 15.72 7.91
C ILE A 74 13.71 14.65 8.44
N ALA A 75 13.54 14.28 9.70
CA ALA A 75 14.35 13.25 10.34
C ALA A 75 13.99 11.86 9.82
N VAL A 76 14.99 10.99 9.65
CA VAL A 76 14.80 9.57 9.38
C VAL A 76 15.08 8.79 10.66
N ILE A 77 14.05 8.14 11.20
CA ILE A 77 14.03 7.57 12.55
C ILE A 77 13.92 6.04 12.55
N GLY A 78 14.93 5.37 12.00
CA GLY A 78 14.98 3.90 11.93
C GLY A 78 14.22 3.31 10.73
N THR A 79 13.85 2.06 10.85
CA THR A 79 13.08 1.31 9.84
C THR A 79 11.61 1.17 10.25
N ASN A 80 10.76 0.77 9.33
CA ASN A 80 9.35 0.49 9.63
C ASN A 80 9.15 -0.72 10.56
N GLN A 81 10.15 -1.62 10.67
CA GLN A 81 10.15 -2.78 11.58
C GLN A 81 10.94 -2.55 12.88
N ASP A 82 11.76 -1.50 12.93
CA ASP A 82 12.54 -1.13 14.11
C ASP A 82 12.65 0.41 14.18
N PRO A 83 11.54 1.10 14.45
CA PRO A 83 11.53 2.54 14.62
C PRO A 83 12.19 2.92 15.95
N ASN A 84 13.02 3.97 15.92
CA ASN A 84 13.68 4.45 17.12
C ASN A 84 12.72 5.26 18.02
N THR A 85 12.29 4.66 19.12
CA THR A 85 11.28 5.26 20.03
C THR A 85 11.73 6.53 20.69
N GLU A 86 13.03 6.66 21.04
CA GLU A 86 13.58 7.88 21.64
C GLU A 86 13.58 9.04 20.62
N GLU A 87 13.94 8.74 19.38
CA GLU A 87 13.91 9.71 18.30
C GLU A 87 12.50 10.14 17.91
N ILE A 88 11.50 9.23 18.01
CA ILE A 88 10.09 9.59 17.82
C ILE A 88 9.71 10.72 18.79
N LEU A 89 9.95 10.52 20.09
CA LEU A 89 9.61 11.54 21.11
C LEU A 89 10.44 12.80 20.99
N ALA A 90 11.72 12.68 20.56
CA ALA A 90 12.60 13.84 20.34
C ALA A 90 12.06 14.79 19.26
N GLN A 91 11.23 14.28 18.33
CA GLN A 91 10.55 15.12 17.34
C GLN A 91 9.41 15.95 17.94
N ASN A 92 9.01 15.73 19.19
CA ASN A 92 7.83 16.34 19.82
C ASN A 92 6.59 16.25 18.90
N PRO A 93 6.18 15.03 18.48
CA PRO A 93 5.07 14.85 17.55
C PRO A 93 3.74 15.24 18.20
N ASP A 94 2.89 15.86 17.41
CA ASP A 94 1.49 16.10 17.76
C ASP A 94 0.55 15.05 17.13
N PHE A 95 1.08 14.23 16.20
CA PHE A 95 0.41 13.06 15.67
C PHE A 95 1.41 12.04 15.12
N VAL A 96 1.18 10.74 15.39
CA VAL A 96 1.97 9.62 14.86
C VAL A 96 1.10 8.69 14.04
N ILE A 97 1.54 8.40 12.81
CA ILE A 97 0.87 7.51 11.85
C ILE A 97 1.59 6.15 11.87
N LEU A 98 0.84 5.07 12.16
CA LEU A 98 1.36 3.71 12.31
C LEU A 98 0.62 2.73 11.40
N ASN A 99 1.29 1.60 11.12
CA ASN A 99 0.70 0.48 10.38
C ASN A 99 0.16 -0.58 11.35
N ALA A 100 -1.12 -0.95 11.19
CA ALA A 100 -1.80 -1.95 12.00
C ALA A 100 -1.31 -3.39 11.77
N GLU A 101 -0.52 -3.63 10.71
CA GLU A 101 -0.04 -4.96 10.31
C GLU A 101 1.43 -5.20 10.68
N VAL A 102 2.12 -4.21 11.26
CA VAL A 102 3.50 -4.30 11.71
C VAL A 102 3.53 -4.46 13.23
N SER A 103 3.93 -5.64 13.70
CA SER A 103 3.92 -6.01 15.13
C SER A 103 4.71 -5.05 16.01
N GLU A 104 5.86 -4.60 15.51
CA GLU A 104 6.75 -3.66 16.19
C GLU A 104 6.08 -2.28 16.36
N GLN A 105 5.23 -1.88 15.42
CA GLN A 105 4.48 -0.64 15.50
C GLN A 105 3.23 -0.77 16.40
N THR A 106 2.52 -1.90 16.32
CA THR A 106 1.36 -2.12 17.22
C THR A 106 1.78 -2.22 18.69
N ALA A 107 3.00 -2.67 18.97
CA ALA A 107 3.57 -2.69 20.30
C ALA A 107 3.86 -1.30 20.88
N LEU A 108 3.85 -0.24 20.07
CA LEU A 108 4.09 1.14 20.53
C LEU A 108 2.86 1.80 21.18
N HIS A 109 1.69 1.15 21.18
CA HIS A 109 0.44 1.74 21.66
C HIS A 109 0.55 2.30 23.08
N GLU A 110 0.92 1.44 24.04
CA GLU A 110 1.05 1.83 25.46
C GLU A 110 2.10 2.92 25.65
N PHE A 111 3.24 2.80 24.98
CA PHE A 111 4.32 3.78 25.04
C PHE A 111 3.87 5.18 24.57
N LEU A 112 3.20 5.28 23.41
CA LEU A 112 2.72 6.54 22.88
C LEU A 112 1.56 7.10 23.72
N GLN A 113 0.70 6.23 24.26
CA GLN A 113 -0.38 6.60 25.14
C GLN A 113 0.14 7.18 26.47
N GLU A 114 1.14 6.54 27.10
CA GLU A 114 1.77 7.02 28.32
C GLU A 114 2.51 8.35 28.10
N ALA A 115 3.10 8.54 26.92
CA ALA A 115 3.73 9.80 26.52
C ALA A 115 2.71 10.90 26.16
N GLY A 116 1.41 10.58 26.11
CA GLY A 116 0.37 11.54 25.76
C GLY A 116 0.40 11.97 24.30
N VAL A 117 0.98 11.17 23.41
CA VAL A 117 1.11 11.45 21.98
C VAL A 117 -0.08 10.86 21.21
N PRO A 118 -0.91 11.70 20.55
CA PRO A 118 -1.95 11.22 19.65
C PRO A 118 -1.37 10.36 18.53
N HIS A 119 -1.94 9.18 18.33
CA HIS A 119 -1.48 8.25 17.30
C HIS A 119 -2.63 7.45 16.73
N ALA A 120 -2.48 6.95 15.51
CA ALA A 120 -3.47 6.12 14.86
C ALA A 120 -2.84 5.05 13.99
N TYR A 121 -3.50 3.92 13.94
CA TYR A 121 -3.15 2.78 13.11
C TYR A 121 -3.99 2.77 11.83
N PHE A 122 -3.30 2.61 10.71
CA PHE A 122 -3.95 2.47 9.41
C PHE A 122 -3.59 1.13 8.78
N LYS A 123 -4.43 0.72 7.83
CA LYS A 123 -4.27 -0.49 7.02
C LYS A 123 -4.76 -0.15 5.61
N THR A 124 -4.09 -0.66 4.58
CA THR A 124 -4.42 -0.35 3.18
C THR A 124 -4.19 -1.58 2.29
N ASN A 125 -4.91 -2.68 2.56
CA ASN A 125 -4.89 -3.88 1.73
C ASN A 125 -5.94 -3.83 0.62
N THR A 126 -6.90 -2.92 0.73
CA THR A 126 -7.90 -2.65 -0.30
C THR A 126 -7.88 -1.17 -0.67
N PHE A 127 -8.46 -0.84 -1.83
CA PHE A 127 -8.61 0.55 -2.24
C PHE A 127 -9.53 1.33 -1.29
N ASP A 128 -10.58 0.71 -0.76
CA ASP A 128 -11.49 1.36 0.20
C ASP A 128 -10.77 1.74 1.50
N GLU A 129 -9.85 0.90 1.99
CA GLU A 129 -9.01 1.20 3.15
C GLU A 129 -8.06 2.38 2.86
N TYR A 130 -7.49 2.45 1.67
CA TYR A 130 -6.69 3.61 1.23
C TYR A 130 -7.55 4.89 1.14
N LEU A 131 -8.72 4.79 0.53
CA LEU A 131 -9.63 5.93 0.36
C LEU A 131 -10.09 6.48 1.72
N ALA A 132 -10.39 5.61 2.69
CA ALA A 132 -10.76 6.00 4.04
C ALA A 132 -9.59 6.70 4.78
N MET A 133 -8.37 6.17 4.66
CA MET A 133 -7.17 6.79 5.22
C MET A 133 -6.91 8.17 4.59
N LEU A 134 -6.96 8.27 3.26
CA LEU A 134 -6.78 9.52 2.54
C LEU A 134 -7.85 10.55 2.91
N ARG A 135 -9.13 10.13 3.07
CA ARG A 135 -10.21 11.00 3.54
C ARG A 135 -9.87 11.61 4.90
N THR A 136 -9.45 10.76 5.86
CA THR A 136 -9.04 11.22 7.19
C THR A 136 -7.91 12.25 7.12
N PHE A 137 -6.91 12.01 6.28
CA PHE A 137 -5.78 12.93 6.12
C PHE A 137 -6.19 14.25 5.44
N CYS A 138 -7.06 14.18 4.43
CA CYS A 138 -7.59 15.38 3.77
C CYS A 138 -8.53 16.19 4.67
N ASP A 139 -9.29 15.54 5.56
CA ASP A 139 -10.09 16.24 6.58
C ASP A 139 -9.19 17.01 7.57
N MET A 140 -8.04 16.43 7.96
CA MET A 140 -7.05 17.10 8.81
C MET A 140 -6.43 18.30 8.08
N THR A 141 -6.01 18.15 6.84
CA THR A 141 -5.31 19.19 6.07
C THR A 141 -6.25 20.23 5.45
N GLY A 142 -7.56 19.96 5.40
CA GLY A 142 -8.56 20.80 4.74
C GLY A 142 -8.47 20.79 3.21
N ARG A 143 -7.87 19.73 2.61
CA ARG A 143 -7.55 19.63 1.18
C ARG A 143 -8.51 18.69 0.46
N GLU A 144 -9.77 19.12 0.33
CA GLU A 144 -10.78 18.39 -0.46
C GLU A 144 -10.35 18.17 -1.92
N ASP A 145 -9.68 19.16 -2.51
CA ASP A 145 -9.13 19.07 -3.86
C ASP A 145 -8.14 17.88 -4.03
N LEU A 146 -7.34 17.58 -3.02
CA LEU A 146 -6.41 16.45 -3.05
C LEU A 146 -7.13 15.11 -2.80
N TYR A 147 -8.21 15.10 -2.04
CA TYR A 147 -9.06 13.92 -1.93
C TYR A 147 -9.75 13.60 -3.26
N GLU A 148 -10.25 14.61 -3.96
CA GLU A 148 -10.81 14.45 -5.31
C GLU A 148 -9.74 13.91 -6.27
N GLN A 149 -8.55 14.50 -6.27
CA GLN A 149 -7.46 14.12 -7.17
C GLN A 149 -6.87 12.74 -6.88
N ASN A 150 -6.49 12.47 -5.64
CA ASN A 150 -5.72 11.28 -5.25
C ASN A 150 -6.61 10.14 -4.74
N GLY A 151 -7.89 10.38 -4.53
CA GLY A 151 -8.89 9.41 -4.08
C GLY A 151 -9.96 9.15 -5.14
N LEU A 152 -10.90 10.10 -5.33
CA LEU A 152 -12.08 9.88 -6.18
C LEU A 152 -11.72 9.69 -7.66
N ALA A 153 -10.75 10.44 -8.19
CA ALA A 153 -10.27 10.23 -9.56
C ALA A 153 -9.63 8.84 -9.74
N VAL A 154 -8.89 8.36 -8.74
CA VAL A 154 -8.33 7.00 -8.75
C VAL A 154 -9.42 5.94 -8.64
N GLN A 155 -10.47 6.19 -7.84
CA GLN A 155 -11.65 5.31 -7.77
C GLN A 155 -12.33 5.17 -9.13
N GLN A 156 -12.46 6.28 -9.86
CA GLN A 156 -13.03 6.25 -11.21
C GLN A 156 -12.16 5.42 -12.16
N GLN A 157 -10.83 5.59 -12.13
CA GLN A 157 -9.91 4.77 -12.94
C GLN A 157 -10.08 3.28 -12.68
N ILE A 158 -10.20 2.87 -11.41
CA ILE A 158 -10.45 1.48 -11.04
C ILE A 158 -11.81 1.02 -11.58
N SER A 159 -12.85 1.83 -11.40
CA SER A 159 -14.21 1.50 -11.87
C SER A 159 -14.25 1.30 -13.38
N ASP A 160 -13.57 2.16 -14.15
CA ASP A 160 -13.50 2.07 -15.61
C ASP A 160 -12.82 0.76 -16.06
N VAL A 161 -11.74 0.36 -15.38
CA VAL A 161 -11.05 -0.91 -15.65
C VAL A 161 -11.95 -2.11 -15.34
N LEU A 162 -12.60 -2.11 -14.17
CA LEU A 162 -13.48 -3.20 -13.76
C LEU A 162 -14.69 -3.33 -14.68
N GLU A 163 -15.30 -2.21 -15.08
CA GLU A 163 -16.42 -2.18 -16.01
C GLU A 163 -16.01 -2.73 -17.39
N LEU A 164 -14.84 -2.35 -17.89
CA LEU A 164 -14.31 -2.87 -19.17
C LEU A 164 -14.14 -4.38 -19.13
N VAL A 165 -13.50 -4.91 -18.06
CA VAL A 165 -13.29 -6.36 -17.91
C VAL A 165 -14.62 -7.10 -17.77
N GLN A 166 -15.55 -6.60 -16.96
CA GLN A 166 -16.85 -7.23 -16.74
C GLN A 166 -17.69 -7.26 -18.02
N ASN A 167 -17.69 -6.18 -18.80
CA ASN A 167 -18.43 -6.07 -20.05
C ASN A 167 -17.89 -6.98 -21.15
N ALA A 168 -16.61 -7.31 -21.11
CA ALA A 168 -15.97 -8.22 -22.07
C ALA A 168 -16.43 -9.67 -21.93
N LYS A 169 -16.97 -10.07 -20.75
CA LYS A 169 -17.50 -11.40 -20.46
C LYS A 169 -16.54 -12.55 -20.83
N LEU A 170 -15.27 -12.32 -20.54
CA LEU A 170 -14.21 -13.30 -20.79
C LEU A 170 -14.21 -14.39 -19.71
N PRO A 171 -13.68 -15.59 -20.00
CA PRO A 171 -13.50 -16.62 -18.99
C PRO A 171 -12.63 -16.10 -17.84
N ALA A 172 -12.93 -16.52 -16.61
CA ALA A 172 -12.13 -16.24 -15.44
C ALA A 172 -10.83 -17.07 -15.48
N PRO A 173 -9.64 -16.47 -15.55
CA PRO A 173 -8.39 -17.22 -15.56
C PRO A 173 -8.07 -17.80 -14.18
N ASN A 174 -7.54 -19.03 -14.13
CA ASN A 174 -6.96 -19.60 -12.92
C ASN A 174 -5.56 -19.05 -12.72
N VAL A 175 -5.28 -18.49 -11.55
CA VAL A 175 -4.03 -17.83 -11.28
C VAL A 175 -3.36 -18.32 -9.99
N LEU A 176 -2.05 -18.18 -9.90
CA LEU A 176 -1.27 -18.37 -8.68
C LEU A 176 -0.52 -17.07 -8.35
N LEU A 177 -0.76 -16.51 -7.17
CA LEU A 177 0.01 -15.39 -6.67
C LEU A 177 1.08 -15.88 -5.70
N LEU A 178 2.34 -15.56 -6.01
CA LEU A 178 3.52 -15.90 -5.21
C LEU A 178 4.17 -14.65 -4.62
N ARG A 179 4.52 -14.71 -3.33
CA ARG A 179 5.40 -13.73 -2.68
C ARG A 179 6.74 -14.38 -2.39
N ALA A 180 7.78 -13.93 -3.10
CA ALA A 180 9.14 -14.44 -2.98
C ALA A 180 10.00 -13.52 -2.13
N TYR A 181 10.88 -14.08 -1.31
CA TYR A 181 11.88 -13.40 -0.49
C TYR A 181 13.18 -14.19 -0.48
N SER A 182 14.27 -13.63 0.01
CA SER A 182 15.62 -14.21 -0.09
C SER A 182 15.79 -15.60 0.52
N SER A 183 14.86 -16.04 1.37
CA SER A 183 14.90 -17.33 2.08
C SER A 183 13.66 -18.19 1.88
N GLY A 184 12.77 -17.83 0.93
CA GLY A 184 11.54 -18.59 0.73
C GLY A 184 10.58 -17.99 -0.29
N CYS A 185 9.47 -18.70 -0.45
CA CYS A 185 8.32 -18.26 -1.24
C CYS A 185 7.03 -18.76 -0.57
N LYS A 186 5.97 -17.95 -0.62
CA LYS A 186 4.64 -18.32 -0.15
C LYS A 186 3.60 -17.96 -1.20
N ALA A 187 2.60 -18.81 -1.37
CA ALA A 187 1.38 -18.41 -2.05
C ALA A 187 0.64 -17.35 -1.23
N LYS A 188 -0.13 -16.50 -1.91
CA LYS A 188 -0.96 -15.45 -1.32
C LYS A 188 -2.36 -15.52 -1.88
N GLY A 189 -3.35 -15.45 -1.00
CA GLY A 189 -4.76 -15.42 -1.34
C GLY A 189 -5.31 -14.00 -1.51
N SER A 190 -6.62 -13.91 -1.61
CA SER A 190 -7.37 -12.65 -1.74
C SER A 190 -7.42 -11.80 -0.46
N ASP A 191 -6.90 -12.28 0.66
CA ASP A 191 -6.63 -11.52 1.88
C ASP A 191 -5.42 -10.57 1.76
N ASN A 192 -4.65 -10.73 0.67
CA ASN A 192 -3.50 -9.89 0.34
C ASN A 192 -3.89 -8.85 -0.72
N MET A 193 -3.27 -7.66 -0.69
CA MET A 193 -3.57 -6.55 -1.59
C MET A 193 -3.61 -6.94 -3.08
N THR A 194 -2.57 -7.60 -3.59
CA THR A 194 -2.53 -8.03 -5.00
C THR A 194 -3.54 -9.13 -5.28
N GLY A 195 -3.76 -10.05 -4.34
CA GLY A 195 -4.78 -11.09 -4.44
C GLY A 195 -6.20 -10.52 -4.46
N ALA A 196 -6.48 -9.47 -3.68
CA ALA A 196 -7.75 -8.75 -3.73
C ALA A 196 -8.00 -8.13 -5.11
N MET A 197 -6.99 -7.45 -5.70
CA MET A 197 -7.09 -6.90 -7.06
C MET A 197 -7.36 -7.98 -8.11
N LEU A 198 -6.67 -9.14 -8.03
CA LEU A 198 -6.89 -10.28 -8.94
C LEU A 198 -8.33 -10.79 -8.84
N LYS A 199 -8.85 -10.90 -7.63
CA LYS A 199 -10.24 -11.31 -7.37
C LYS A 199 -11.26 -10.31 -7.93
N ASP A 200 -11.04 -9.01 -7.72
CA ASP A 200 -11.91 -7.95 -8.24
C ASP A 200 -11.96 -7.96 -9.78
N LEU A 201 -10.82 -8.29 -10.42
CA LEU A 201 -10.72 -8.47 -11.87
C LEU A 201 -11.30 -9.80 -12.36
N GLY A 202 -11.86 -10.62 -11.47
CA GLY A 202 -12.55 -11.87 -11.81
C GLY A 202 -11.63 -13.09 -11.95
N ALA A 203 -10.35 -13.00 -11.61
CA ALA A 203 -9.45 -14.16 -11.60
C ALA A 203 -9.77 -15.11 -10.43
N ILE A 204 -9.51 -16.40 -10.63
CA ILE A 204 -9.65 -17.45 -9.64
C ILE A 204 -8.25 -17.79 -9.11
N ASN A 205 -7.92 -17.33 -7.92
CA ASN A 205 -6.63 -17.65 -7.32
C ASN A 205 -6.70 -19.03 -6.65
N ILE A 206 -5.90 -20.00 -7.13
CA ILE A 206 -5.90 -21.37 -6.62
C ILE A 206 -5.58 -21.43 -5.12
N ALA A 207 -4.81 -20.48 -4.59
CA ALA A 207 -4.50 -20.39 -3.16
C ALA A 207 -5.71 -19.99 -2.28
N ASP A 208 -6.80 -19.46 -2.85
CA ASP A 208 -8.02 -19.18 -2.10
C ASP A 208 -8.89 -20.43 -1.89
N ALA A 209 -8.68 -21.48 -2.70
CA ALA A 209 -9.41 -22.75 -2.60
C ALA A 209 -8.64 -23.82 -1.82
N ASP A 210 -7.33 -23.65 -1.62
CA ASP A 210 -6.46 -24.62 -0.97
C ASP A 210 -5.58 -23.94 0.11
N ASP A 211 -6.05 -23.97 1.36
CA ASP A 211 -5.32 -23.44 2.52
C ASP A 211 -3.92 -24.06 2.67
N SER A 212 -3.72 -25.30 2.15
CA SER A 212 -2.41 -25.96 2.22
C SER A 212 -1.35 -25.26 1.38
N LEU A 213 -1.73 -24.57 0.28
CA LEU A 213 -0.85 -23.73 -0.52
C LEU A 213 -0.40 -22.48 0.23
N LEU A 214 -1.26 -21.92 1.09
CA LEU A 214 -0.94 -20.76 1.93
C LEU A 214 0.04 -21.11 3.05
N GLU A 215 -0.07 -22.32 3.59
CA GLU A 215 0.82 -22.81 4.66
C GLU A 215 2.14 -23.33 4.12
N ASN A 216 2.07 -24.21 3.12
CA ASN A 216 3.23 -24.86 2.52
C ASN A 216 3.09 -24.90 1.00
N LEU A 217 3.92 -24.15 0.29
CA LEU A 217 3.95 -24.14 -1.16
C LEU A 217 4.33 -25.54 -1.70
N SER A 218 3.35 -26.30 -2.15
CA SER A 218 3.50 -27.67 -2.67
C SER A 218 3.48 -27.66 -4.20
N MET A 219 4.58 -28.15 -4.81
CA MET A 219 4.61 -28.35 -6.26
C MET A 219 3.55 -29.34 -6.75
N GLU A 220 3.20 -30.35 -5.93
CA GLU A 220 2.17 -31.31 -6.28
C GLU A 220 0.81 -30.65 -6.45
N ASN A 221 0.45 -29.74 -5.52
CA ASN A 221 -0.80 -28.99 -5.58
C ASN A 221 -0.77 -27.99 -6.76
N ILE A 222 0.34 -27.28 -6.97
CA ILE A 222 0.47 -26.36 -8.12
C ILE A 222 0.29 -27.10 -9.44
N ILE A 223 0.86 -28.32 -9.59
CA ILE A 223 0.71 -29.15 -10.79
C ILE A 223 -0.72 -29.65 -10.94
N ALA A 224 -1.38 -30.01 -9.85
CA ALA A 224 -2.76 -30.53 -9.90
C ALA A 224 -3.76 -29.45 -10.34
N ASP A 225 -3.54 -28.20 -9.90
CA ASP A 225 -4.39 -27.05 -10.22
C ASP A 225 -4.02 -26.37 -11.53
N ASP A 226 -2.77 -26.56 -12.02
CA ASP A 226 -2.22 -26.09 -13.29
C ASP A 226 -2.65 -24.65 -13.67
N PRO A 227 -2.22 -23.62 -12.93
CA PRO A 227 -2.66 -22.25 -13.17
C PRO A 227 -2.28 -21.74 -14.57
N GLU A 228 -3.17 -20.94 -15.16
CA GLU A 228 -2.98 -20.32 -16.48
C GLU A 228 -2.00 -19.15 -16.43
N ASP A 229 -1.95 -18.43 -15.28
CA ASP A 229 -1.06 -17.30 -15.02
C ASP A 229 -0.39 -17.44 -13.65
N ILE A 230 0.89 -17.15 -13.57
CA ILE A 230 1.66 -17.07 -12.32
C ILE A 230 2.18 -15.66 -12.13
N PHE A 231 1.75 -15.02 -11.06
CA PHE A 231 2.20 -13.70 -10.65
C PHE A 231 3.19 -13.79 -9.48
N VAL A 232 4.31 -13.11 -9.60
CA VAL A 232 5.35 -13.08 -8.56
C VAL A 232 5.56 -11.66 -8.08
N VAL A 233 5.45 -11.46 -6.78
CA VAL A 233 5.82 -10.24 -6.09
C VAL A 233 7.02 -10.53 -5.19
N THR A 234 8.08 -9.75 -5.31
CA THR A 234 9.27 -9.92 -4.46
C THR A 234 9.20 -9.04 -3.23
N MET A 235 9.72 -9.52 -2.09
CA MET A 235 9.80 -8.82 -0.82
C MET A 235 11.25 -8.71 -0.33
N GLY A 236 11.54 -7.70 0.47
CA GLY A 236 12.85 -7.45 1.06
C GLY A 236 13.79 -6.62 0.16
N ALA A 237 14.98 -6.31 0.69
CA ALA A 237 15.91 -5.36 0.09
C ALA A 237 16.54 -5.82 -1.24
N SER A 238 16.59 -7.13 -1.52
CA SER A 238 17.21 -7.68 -2.73
C SER A 238 16.22 -8.52 -3.54
N GLN A 239 15.70 -7.94 -4.60
CA GLN A 239 14.88 -8.65 -5.58
C GLN A 239 15.66 -9.82 -6.20
N GLN A 240 16.94 -9.63 -6.53
CA GLN A 240 17.75 -10.68 -7.13
C GLN A 240 17.83 -11.93 -6.24
N LYS A 241 18.07 -11.78 -4.93
CA LYS A 241 18.13 -12.93 -4.02
C LYS A 241 16.80 -13.68 -3.92
N ALA A 242 15.66 -12.98 -4.01
CA ALA A 242 14.35 -13.62 -4.05
C ALA A 242 14.14 -14.41 -5.35
N LEU A 243 14.58 -13.88 -6.49
CA LEU A 243 14.52 -14.56 -7.78
C LEU A 243 15.49 -15.75 -7.85
N ASP A 244 16.70 -15.63 -7.31
CA ASP A 244 17.66 -16.74 -7.21
C ASP A 244 17.06 -17.89 -6.39
N TRP A 245 16.43 -17.58 -5.26
CA TRP A 245 15.75 -18.59 -4.46
C TRP A 245 14.64 -19.31 -5.23
N LEU A 246 13.80 -18.59 -6.00
CA LEU A 246 12.76 -19.18 -6.84
C LEU A 246 13.36 -20.09 -7.90
N ALA A 247 14.44 -19.64 -8.56
CA ALA A 247 15.12 -20.42 -9.60
C ALA A 247 15.68 -21.75 -9.04
N GLU A 248 16.32 -21.69 -7.88
CA GLU A 248 16.97 -22.86 -7.25
C GLU A 248 15.99 -23.84 -6.60
N ASN A 249 14.90 -23.35 -5.98
CA ASN A 249 14.06 -24.17 -5.13
C ASN A 249 12.69 -24.51 -5.72
N LEU A 250 12.17 -23.69 -6.65
CA LEU A 250 10.86 -23.91 -7.27
C LEU A 250 11.01 -24.25 -8.77
N GLN A 251 11.69 -23.40 -9.51
CA GLN A 251 11.82 -23.56 -10.97
C GLN A 251 12.78 -24.67 -11.39
N ALA A 252 13.70 -25.09 -10.51
CA ALA A 252 14.57 -26.24 -10.74
C ALA A 252 13.83 -27.59 -10.70
N ASN A 253 12.58 -27.62 -10.19
CA ASN A 253 11.76 -28.82 -10.26
C ASN A 253 11.40 -29.12 -11.72
N PRO A 254 11.68 -30.33 -12.25
CA PRO A 254 11.38 -30.67 -13.64
C PRO A 254 9.91 -30.49 -14.02
N ALA A 255 8.99 -30.63 -13.09
CA ALA A 255 7.56 -30.46 -13.32
C ALA A 255 7.16 -29.00 -13.55
N TRP A 256 7.97 -28.03 -13.09
CA TRP A 256 7.71 -26.60 -13.28
C TRP A 256 7.57 -26.23 -14.76
N SER A 257 8.45 -26.77 -15.61
CA SER A 257 8.43 -26.52 -17.06
C SER A 257 7.19 -27.10 -17.78
N GLY A 258 6.44 -27.97 -17.10
CA GLY A 258 5.21 -28.57 -17.60
C GLY A 258 3.95 -27.73 -17.32
N LEU A 259 4.02 -26.73 -16.44
CA LEU A 259 2.88 -25.88 -16.10
C LEU A 259 2.40 -25.07 -17.29
N SER A 260 1.10 -24.95 -17.46
CA SER A 260 0.44 -24.19 -18.54
C SER A 260 0.94 -22.73 -18.58
N ALA A 261 1.01 -22.06 -17.43
CA ALA A 261 1.53 -20.70 -17.31
C ALA A 261 2.97 -20.57 -17.82
N VAL A 262 3.84 -21.54 -17.50
CA VAL A 262 5.26 -21.50 -17.90
C VAL A 262 5.41 -21.75 -19.40
N GLN A 263 4.67 -22.71 -19.95
CA GLN A 263 4.71 -23.03 -21.39
C GLN A 263 4.17 -21.89 -22.27
N SER A 264 3.17 -21.16 -21.77
CA SER A 264 2.56 -20.02 -22.47
C SER A 264 3.33 -18.71 -22.26
N GLY A 265 4.34 -18.67 -21.36
CA GLY A 265 5.06 -17.45 -21.01
C GLY A 265 4.28 -16.52 -20.08
N HIS A 266 3.26 -17.02 -19.40
CA HIS A 266 2.41 -16.29 -18.46
C HIS A 266 2.96 -16.37 -17.03
N TYR A 267 4.25 -16.13 -16.90
CA TYR A 267 4.96 -16.02 -15.63
C TYR A 267 5.44 -14.57 -15.48
N TYR A 268 4.80 -13.81 -14.60
CA TYR A 268 4.96 -12.37 -14.50
C TYR A 268 5.62 -11.95 -13.20
N LEU A 269 6.77 -11.26 -13.32
CA LEU A 269 7.35 -10.54 -12.18
C LEU A 269 6.70 -9.16 -12.09
N LEU A 270 5.95 -8.93 -11.02
CA LEU A 270 5.24 -7.68 -10.80
C LEU A 270 6.13 -6.61 -10.16
N ASP A 271 5.89 -5.35 -10.52
CA ASP A 271 6.58 -4.20 -9.93
C ASP A 271 6.22 -4.06 -8.45
N LYS A 272 7.24 -4.01 -7.58
CA LYS A 272 7.07 -3.84 -6.14
C LYS A 272 6.34 -2.56 -5.77
N ALA A 273 6.54 -1.48 -6.52
CA ALA A 273 5.90 -0.20 -6.25
C ALA A 273 4.38 -0.24 -6.38
N LEU A 274 3.86 -1.13 -7.25
CA LEU A 274 2.43 -1.31 -7.50
C LEU A 274 1.81 -2.48 -6.73
N PHE A 275 2.62 -3.52 -6.39
CA PHE A 275 2.07 -4.80 -5.95
C PHE A 275 2.64 -5.33 -4.62
N HIS A 276 3.68 -4.68 -4.07
CA HIS A 276 4.20 -4.98 -2.74
C HIS A 276 4.07 -3.80 -1.79
N TYR A 277 4.57 -2.63 -2.21
CA TYR A 277 4.33 -1.38 -1.50
C TYR A 277 2.90 -0.91 -1.78
N LYS A 278 2.31 -0.14 -0.86
CA LYS A 278 0.94 0.34 -1.08
C LYS A 278 0.95 1.35 -2.25
N PRO A 279 0.15 1.16 -3.32
CA PRO A 279 0.24 1.99 -4.53
C PRO A 279 -0.21 3.44 -4.33
N ASN A 280 -1.01 3.73 -3.30
CA ASN A 280 -1.57 5.04 -3.01
C ASN A 280 -2.33 5.64 -4.22
N ALA A 281 -1.99 6.80 -4.72
CA ALA A 281 -2.64 7.40 -5.89
C ALA A 281 -2.45 6.60 -7.20
N ARG A 282 -1.64 5.51 -7.18
CA ARG A 282 -1.40 4.65 -8.35
C ARG A 282 -2.22 3.34 -8.34
N TRP A 283 -3.23 3.22 -7.50
CA TRP A 283 -4.12 2.05 -7.49
C TRP A 283 -4.76 1.78 -8.86
N GLY A 284 -5.19 2.83 -9.58
CA GLY A 284 -5.74 2.69 -10.94
C GLY A 284 -4.75 2.07 -11.93
N GLU A 285 -3.48 2.46 -11.84
CA GLU A 285 -2.38 1.85 -12.63
C GLU A 285 -2.18 0.38 -12.28
N SER A 286 -2.27 0.01 -10.99
CA SER A 286 -2.15 -1.39 -10.55
C SER A 286 -3.27 -2.26 -11.14
N TYR A 287 -4.52 -1.81 -11.06
CA TYR A 287 -5.65 -2.54 -11.65
C TYR A 287 -5.52 -2.67 -13.17
N ARG A 288 -5.16 -1.59 -13.86
CA ARG A 288 -4.96 -1.60 -15.31
C ARG A 288 -3.84 -2.54 -15.74
N THR A 289 -2.73 -2.55 -15.02
CA THR A 289 -1.60 -3.44 -15.27
C THR A 289 -2.00 -4.92 -15.13
N LEU A 290 -2.67 -5.28 -14.03
CA LEU A 290 -3.14 -6.66 -13.84
C LEU A 290 -4.19 -7.05 -14.89
N ALA A 291 -5.14 -6.17 -15.20
CA ALA A 291 -6.15 -6.41 -16.22
C ALA A 291 -5.52 -6.69 -17.61
N ALA A 292 -4.47 -5.94 -17.97
CA ALA A 292 -3.76 -6.14 -19.24
C ALA A 292 -3.01 -7.48 -19.30
N LEU A 293 -2.51 -7.96 -18.17
CA LEU A 293 -1.84 -9.27 -18.08
C LEU A 293 -2.85 -10.42 -18.10
N LEU A 294 -3.96 -10.30 -17.34
CA LEU A 294 -5.04 -11.32 -17.29
C LEU A 294 -5.84 -11.41 -18.60
N TYR A 295 -6.00 -10.29 -19.28
CA TYR A 295 -6.87 -10.16 -20.45
C TYR A 295 -6.14 -9.41 -21.58
N PRO A 296 -5.09 -10.00 -22.18
CA PRO A 296 -4.26 -9.32 -23.19
C PRO A 296 -5.05 -8.87 -24.44
N GLN A 297 -6.21 -9.47 -24.74
CA GLN A 297 -7.11 -9.02 -25.79
C GLN A 297 -7.80 -7.67 -25.51
N LEU A 298 -7.72 -7.15 -24.28
CA LEU A 298 -8.22 -5.82 -23.88
C LEU A 298 -7.11 -4.76 -23.79
N ALA A 299 -5.85 -5.12 -24.10
CA ALA A 299 -4.70 -4.26 -23.85
C ALA A 299 -4.84 -2.85 -24.45
N ASP A 300 -5.27 -2.74 -25.73
CA ASP A 300 -5.44 -1.44 -26.41
C ASP A 300 -6.52 -0.58 -25.72
N GLN A 301 -7.61 -1.22 -25.23
CA GLN A 301 -8.70 -0.51 -24.56
C GLN A 301 -8.28 -0.07 -23.15
N LEU A 302 -7.49 -0.91 -22.44
CA LEU A 302 -6.93 -0.60 -21.13
C LEU A 302 -5.88 0.52 -21.21
N GLU A 303 -5.08 0.56 -22.29
CA GLU A 303 -4.12 1.64 -22.52
C GLU A 303 -4.84 2.99 -22.75
N ALA A 304 -6.00 2.97 -23.40
CA ALA A 304 -6.81 4.18 -23.61
C ALA A 304 -7.43 4.74 -22.32
N LEU A 305 -7.43 4.00 -21.21
CA LEU A 305 -7.86 4.44 -19.87
C LEU A 305 -6.70 5.06 -19.04
N ALA A 306 -5.52 5.25 -19.62
CA ALA A 306 -4.30 5.71 -18.92
C ALA A 306 -4.31 7.22 -18.59
#